data_3d98df43058e6f639e7f8bb24418e005
#
_entry.id   3d98df43058e6f639e7f8bb24418e005
#
_cell.length_a   1.000
_cell.length_b   1.000
_cell.length_c   1.000
_cell.angle_alpha   90.00
_cell.angle_beta   90.00
_cell.angle_gamma   90.00
#
_symmetry.space_group_name_H-M   'P 1'
#
loop_
_entity.id
_entity.type
_entity.pdbx_description
1 polymer ?
#
loop_
_entity_poly.entity_id
_entity_poly.type
_entity_poly.pdbx_seq_one_letter_code
_entity_poly.pdbx_strand_id
1 'polypeptide(L)'
;LTNREKLIKGKKTIESVAQEHGLNAKYLGILWSNLTDTTSIPLLNNIRNQWHSAQENQSKELVNTVSTWQKELWKFGPVGLIGRTGGPLRWMEPVDPLVTEQYLCQTIPTQIDSDEVVLSLVITDAGDGNEHDFVVLQRPRLVRVGRPDILLRDIRRLAVNSVPLKTDNNPTYQEQWGLDPMLFGKHPNGTKIDDASLCIRAPSIIKMRLPSSLAKGRDFITSAVLEEKTGYEGSVQLALTTETPILKPGLFP
;
A
#
# COMPACT_ATOMS: atom_id res chain seq x y z
N LEU A 1 -4.53 -9.10 -27.93
CA LEU A 1 -5.25 -9.67 -29.08
C LEU A 1 -4.46 -10.79 -29.76
N THR A 2 -3.20 -10.61 -30.10
CA THR A 2 -2.32 -11.56 -30.84
C THR A 2 -2.29 -12.98 -30.23
N ASN A 3 -2.34 -13.10 -28.93
CA ASN A 3 -2.32 -14.39 -28.24
C ASN A 3 -3.72 -14.88 -27.81
N ARG A 4 -4.81 -14.13 -28.11
CA ARG A 4 -6.18 -14.43 -27.67
C ARG A 4 -6.59 -15.87 -27.98
N GLU A 5 -6.49 -16.29 -29.23
CA GLU A 5 -6.89 -17.64 -29.63
C GLU A 5 -6.03 -18.75 -29.00
N LYS A 6 -4.74 -18.48 -28.78
CA LYS A 6 -3.82 -19.45 -28.18
C LYS A 6 -4.16 -19.66 -26.72
N LEU A 7 -4.52 -18.59 -26.02
CA LEU A 7 -4.98 -18.63 -24.63
C LEU A 7 -6.33 -19.34 -24.51
N ILE A 8 -7.32 -18.98 -25.35
CA ILE A 8 -8.65 -19.64 -25.35
C ILE A 8 -8.52 -21.14 -25.61
N LYS A 9 -7.67 -21.55 -26.55
CA LYS A 9 -7.44 -22.96 -26.89
C LYS A 9 -6.48 -23.68 -25.93
N GLY A 10 -6.03 -23.04 -24.85
CA GLY A 10 -5.11 -23.61 -23.86
C GLY A 10 -3.71 -23.94 -24.43
N LYS A 11 -3.33 -23.36 -25.56
CA LYS A 11 -2.01 -23.56 -26.18
C LYS A 11 -0.89 -22.72 -25.54
N LYS A 12 -1.27 -21.68 -24.81
CA LYS A 12 -0.39 -20.82 -23.99
C LYS A 12 -1.06 -20.54 -22.67
N THR A 13 -0.26 -20.26 -21.64
CA THR A 13 -0.72 -19.77 -20.34
C THR A 13 -0.52 -18.26 -20.24
N ILE A 14 -1.16 -17.61 -19.27
CA ILE A 14 -0.99 -16.18 -18.99
C ILE A 14 0.47 -15.88 -18.68
N GLU A 15 1.09 -16.72 -17.84
CA GLU A 15 2.49 -16.58 -17.41
C GLU A 15 3.45 -16.68 -18.61
N SER A 16 3.20 -17.64 -19.51
CA SER A 16 4.04 -17.80 -20.71
C SER A 16 3.94 -16.60 -21.66
N VAL A 17 2.73 -16.03 -21.82
CA VAL A 17 2.53 -14.82 -22.62
C VAL A 17 3.17 -13.61 -21.94
N ALA A 18 3.02 -13.46 -20.63
CA ALA A 18 3.62 -12.38 -19.89
C ALA A 18 5.14 -12.40 -20.00
N GLN A 19 5.76 -13.54 -19.79
CA GLN A 19 7.20 -13.72 -19.91
C GLN A 19 7.72 -13.42 -21.33
N GLU A 20 7.04 -13.91 -22.36
CA GLU A 20 7.41 -13.70 -23.77
C GLU A 20 7.43 -12.21 -24.15
N HIS A 21 6.54 -11.42 -23.57
CA HIS A 21 6.36 -10.00 -23.91
C HIS A 21 6.86 -9.03 -22.83
N GLY A 22 7.45 -9.50 -21.73
CA GLY A 22 7.91 -8.67 -20.63
C GLY A 22 6.76 -7.93 -19.93
N LEU A 23 5.60 -8.59 -19.78
CA LEU A 23 4.40 -8.04 -19.15
C LEU A 23 4.27 -8.53 -17.72
N ASN A 24 3.54 -7.77 -16.90
CA ASN A 24 3.12 -8.21 -15.57
C ASN A 24 2.09 -9.32 -15.69
N ALA A 25 2.40 -10.52 -15.17
CA ALA A 25 1.55 -11.71 -15.31
C ALA A 25 0.26 -11.58 -14.48
N LYS A 26 0.34 -11.02 -13.26
CA LYS A 26 -0.81 -10.78 -12.38
C LYS A 26 -1.82 -9.83 -13.05
N TYR A 27 -1.33 -8.69 -13.56
CA TYR A 27 -2.19 -7.72 -14.24
C TYR A 27 -2.80 -8.30 -15.54
N LEU A 28 -2.01 -9.04 -16.32
CA LEU A 28 -2.51 -9.72 -17.52
C LEU A 28 -3.59 -10.76 -17.18
N GLY A 29 -3.43 -11.48 -16.07
CA GLY A 29 -4.42 -12.43 -15.56
C GLY A 29 -5.74 -11.77 -15.17
N ILE A 30 -5.68 -10.64 -14.46
CA ILE A 30 -6.85 -9.83 -14.10
C ILE A 30 -7.58 -9.33 -15.35
N LEU A 31 -6.85 -8.77 -16.32
CA LEU A 31 -7.44 -8.32 -17.59
C LEU A 31 -8.09 -9.49 -18.34
N TRP A 32 -7.42 -10.62 -18.43
CA TRP A 32 -7.92 -11.81 -19.08
C TRP A 32 -9.20 -12.32 -18.41
N SER A 33 -9.20 -12.46 -17.09
CA SER A 33 -10.37 -12.88 -16.32
C SER A 33 -11.57 -11.95 -16.56
N ASN A 34 -11.37 -10.63 -16.48
CA ASN A 34 -12.44 -9.66 -16.73
C ASN A 34 -12.97 -9.70 -18.16
N LEU A 35 -12.12 -9.94 -19.15
CA LEU A 35 -12.53 -10.02 -20.57
C LEU A 35 -13.25 -11.33 -20.93
N THR A 36 -12.94 -12.42 -20.23
CA THR A 36 -13.51 -13.77 -20.49
C THR A 36 -14.66 -14.13 -19.57
N ASP A 37 -14.86 -13.39 -18.47
CA ASP A 37 -15.97 -13.61 -17.55
C ASP A 37 -17.32 -13.36 -18.23
N THR A 38 -18.29 -14.23 -17.95
CA THR A 38 -19.65 -14.19 -18.51
C THR A 38 -20.65 -13.41 -17.66
N THR A 39 -20.23 -12.97 -16.47
CA THR A 39 -21.09 -12.16 -15.59
C THR A 39 -21.50 -10.87 -16.28
N SER A 40 -22.81 -10.61 -16.38
CA SER A 40 -23.33 -9.44 -17.09
C SER A 40 -23.14 -8.17 -16.27
N ILE A 41 -22.19 -7.34 -16.71
CA ILE A 41 -21.95 -5.99 -16.19
C ILE A 41 -21.99 -5.04 -17.39
N PRO A 42 -22.97 -4.10 -17.48
CA PRO A 42 -23.20 -3.30 -18.69
C PRO A 42 -21.95 -2.62 -19.25
N LEU A 43 -21.13 -2.05 -18.38
CA LEU A 43 -19.89 -1.41 -18.76
C LEU A 43 -18.88 -2.41 -19.35
N LEU A 44 -18.61 -3.51 -18.64
CA LEU A 44 -17.67 -4.54 -19.09
C LEU A 44 -18.14 -5.26 -20.33
N ASN A 45 -19.46 -5.46 -20.52
CA ASN A 45 -19.99 -6.10 -21.70
C ASN A 45 -19.65 -5.34 -22.98
N ASN A 46 -19.64 -4.01 -22.95
CA ASN A 46 -19.23 -3.21 -24.11
C ASN A 46 -17.76 -3.48 -24.48
N ILE A 47 -16.88 -3.45 -23.50
CA ILE A 47 -15.43 -3.73 -23.71
C ILE A 47 -15.24 -5.20 -24.15
N ARG A 48 -15.95 -6.14 -23.56
CA ARG A 48 -15.90 -7.57 -23.93
C ARG A 48 -16.32 -7.78 -25.38
N ASN A 49 -17.42 -7.16 -25.81
CA ASN A 49 -17.90 -7.24 -27.20
C ASN A 49 -16.86 -6.65 -28.17
N GLN A 50 -16.31 -5.49 -27.87
CA GLN A 50 -15.23 -4.91 -28.65
C GLN A 50 -14.02 -5.83 -28.72
N TRP A 51 -13.59 -6.40 -27.59
CA TRP A 51 -12.44 -7.31 -27.53
C TRP A 51 -12.67 -8.60 -28.31
N HIS A 52 -13.89 -9.17 -28.27
CA HIS A 52 -14.24 -10.38 -29.03
C HIS A 52 -14.23 -10.13 -30.53
N SER A 53 -14.74 -9.00 -31.00
CA SER A 53 -14.83 -8.64 -32.41
C SER A 53 -13.55 -8.03 -32.97
N ALA A 54 -12.67 -7.49 -32.12
CA ALA A 54 -11.46 -6.78 -32.53
C ALA A 54 -10.46 -7.67 -33.28
N GLN A 55 -9.89 -7.14 -34.35
CA GLN A 55 -8.72 -7.67 -35.03
C GLN A 55 -7.44 -7.16 -34.37
N GLU A 56 -6.28 -7.77 -34.67
CA GLU A 56 -5.00 -7.41 -34.04
C GLU A 56 -4.62 -5.94 -34.22
N ASN A 57 -4.92 -5.35 -35.37
CA ASN A 57 -4.65 -3.96 -35.71
C ASN A 57 -5.54 -2.95 -34.94
N GLN A 58 -6.61 -3.40 -34.29
CA GLN A 58 -7.56 -2.56 -33.54
C GLN A 58 -7.22 -2.45 -32.05
N SER A 59 -6.08 -2.94 -31.63
CA SER A 59 -5.64 -2.88 -30.21
C SER A 59 -5.62 -1.46 -29.64
N LYS A 60 -5.26 -0.46 -30.45
CA LYS A 60 -5.23 0.96 -30.01
C LYS A 60 -6.61 1.50 -29.64
N GLU A 61 -7.65 1.13 -30.40
CA GLU A 61 -9.03 1.56 -30.13
C GLU A 61 -9.51 0.99 -28.80
N LEU A 62 -9.24 -0.30 -28.56
CA LEU A 62 -9.59 -0.96 -27.30
C LEU A 62 -8.86 -0.32 -26.11
N VAL A 63 -7.57 -0.07 -26.23
CA VAL A 63 -6.77 0.62 -25.20
C VAL A 63 -7.33 2.02 -24.92
N ASN A 64 -7.67 2.79 -25.96
CA ASN A 64 -8.27 4.12 -25.79
C ASN A 64 -9.61 4.06 -25.06
N THR A 65 -10.46 3.09 -25.36
CA THR A 65 -11.74 2.88 -24.66
C THR A 65 -11.49 2.62 -23.17
N VAL A 66 -10.61 1.68 -22.84
CA VAL A 66 -10.24 1.36 -21.44
C VAL A 66 -9.65 2.58 -20.73
N SER A 67 -8.71 3.28 -21.37
CA SER A 67 -8.07 4.48 -20.79
C SER A 67 -9.06 5.61 -20.54
N THR A 68 -10.03 5.81 -21.44
CA THR A 68 -11.09 6.81 -21.26
C THR A 68 -11.93 6.47 -20.02
N TRP A 69 -12.30 5.20 -19.86
CA TRP A 69 -13.07 4.75 -18.71
C TRP A 69 -12.30 4.87 -17.40
N GLN A 70 -11.03 4.49 -17.40
CA GLN A 70 -10.18 4.67 -16.23
C GLN A 70 -10.14 6.14 -15.80
N LYS A 71 -9.93 7.06 -16.74
CA LYS A 71 -9.93 8.51 -16.47
C LYS A 71 -11.27 9.01 -15.92
N GLU A 72 -12.39 8.50 -16.44
CA GLU A 72 -13.72 8.93 -15.96
C GLU A 72 -14.07 8.33 -14.61
N LEU A 73 -13.74 7.05 -14.37
CA LEU A 73 -13.98 6.39 -13.08
C LEU A 73 -13.12 6.97 -11.96
N TRP A 74 -11.96 7.54 -12.30
CA TRP A 74 -11.03 8.11 -11.33
C TRP A 74 -11.16 9.63 -11.17
N LYS A 75 -12.09 10.23 -11.86
CA LYS A 75 -12.58 11.55 -11.53
C LYS A 75 -13.44 11.45 -10.27
N PHE A 76 -12.79 11.46 -9.12
CA PHE A 76 -13.51 11.62 -7.86
C PHE A 76 -14.07 13.03 -7.79
N GLY A 77 -15.27 13.22 -8.31
CA GLY A 77 -16.08 14.36 -7.93
C GLY A 77 -16.41 14.23 -6.45
N PRO A 78 -16.36 15.30 -5.66
CA PRO A 78 -16.69 15.25 -4.24
C PRO A 78 -18.19 14.96 -4.08
N VAL A 79 -18.55 13.70 -4.01
CA VAL A 79 -19.95 13.24 -3.80
C VAL A 79 -20.52 13.78 -2.48
N GLY A 80 -19.66 14.22 -1.55
CA GLY A 80 -20.07 14.78 -0.25
C GLY A 80 -20.36 16.29 -0.22
N LEU A 81 -20.33 17.00 -1.35
CA LEU A 81 -20.51 18.47 -1.39
C LEU A 81 -21.85 18.92 -1.99
N ILE A 82 -22.81 18.04 -2.17
CA ILE A 82 -24.16 18.42 -2.58
C ILE A 82 -24.76 19.35 -1.51
N GLY A 83 -24.95 20.62 -1.86
CA GLY A 83 -25.51 21.66 -0.98
C GLY A 83 -24.51 22.53 -0.24
N ARG A 84 -23.20 22.40 -0.45
CA ARG A 84 -22.19 23.27 0.15
C ARG A 84 -21.66 24.27 -0.88
N THR A 85 -22.17 25.49 -0.85
CA THR A 85 -21.60 26.61 -1.61
C THR A 85 -20.35 27.13 -0.88
N GLY A 86 -19.22 27.21 -1.59
CA GLY A 86 -18.03 27.93 -1.12
C GLY A 86 -16.91 27.11 -0.47
N GLY A 87 -16.80 25.81 -0.71
CA GLY A 87 -15.61 25.03 -0.33
C GLY A 87 -14.42 25.28 -1.28
N PRO A 88 -13.18 25.22 -0.81
CA PRO A 88 -12.02 25.39 -1.67
C PRO A 88 -11.91 24.26 -2.70
N LEU A 89 -11.65 24.60 -3.97
CA LEU A 89 -11.48 23.70 -5.11
C LEU A 89 -10.33 22.68 -4.96
N ARG A 90 -9.51 22.81 -3.93
CA ARG A 90 -8.37 21.92 -3.62
C ARG A 90 -8.72 20.43 -3.43
N TRP A 91 -9.97 20.12 -3.25
CA TRP A 91 -10.47 18.75 -3.04
C TRP A 91 -10.73 18.00 -4.34
N MET A 92 -10.50 18.66 -5.46
CA MET A 92 -10.79 18.15 -6.80
C MET A 92 -9.50 17.84 -7.58
N GLU A 93 -8.34 17.88 -6.93
CA GLU A 93 -7.11 17.43 -7.57
C GLU A 93 -7.25 15.93 -7.91
N PRO A 94 -7.00 15.54 -9.16
CA PRO A 94 -6.99 14.13 -9.53
C PRO A 94 -5.89 13.45 -8.71
N VAL A 95 -6.29 12.56 -7.82
CA VAL A 95 -5.35 11.67 -7.13
C VAL A 95 -4.99 10.59 -8.12
N ASP A 96 -3.70 10.43 -8.43
CA ASP A 96 -3.25 9.23 -9.14
C ASP A 96 -3.27 8.08 -8.12
N PRO A 97 -4.22 7.15 -8.22
CA PRO A 97 -4.38 6.09 -7.23
C PRO A 97 -3.30 5.00 -7.33
N LEU A 98 -2.56 4.96 -8.43
CA LEU A 98 -1.50 3.96 -8.65
C LEU A 98 -0.15 4.65 -8.68
N VAL A 99 0.59 4.47 -7.59
CA VAL A 99 1.94 5.00 -7.42
C VAL A 99 2.89 3.87 -7.04
N THR A 100 4.16 3.98 -7.40
CA THR A 100 5.19 3.02 -6.99
C THR A 100 5.81 3.38 -5.65
N GLU A 101 5.62 4.61 -5.19
CA GLU A 101 6.07 5.13 -3.91
C GLU A 101 4.98 6.01 -3.31
N GLN A 102 4.69 5.82 -2.03
CA GLN A 102 3.77 6.65 -1.25
C GLN A 102 4.47 7.21 -0.02
N TYR A 103 4.40 8.53 0.15
CA TYR A 103 4.84 9.18 1.38
C TYR A 103 3.74 9.10 2.44
N LEU A 104 4.10 8.54 3.60
CA LEU A 104 3.22 8.44 4.76
C LEU A 104 3.68 9.41 5.83
N CYS A 105 2.74 10.20 6.34
CA CYS A 105 2.97 11.15 7.42
C CYS A 105 1.81 11.13 8.40
N GLN A 106 2.11 11.01 9.70
CA GLN A 106 1.13 11.11 10.79
C GLN A 106 1.64 12.07 11.85
N THR A 107 0.96 13.19 12.00
CA THR A 107 1.26 14.15 13.08
C THR A 107 0.78 13.61 14.43
N ILE A 108 1.67 13.61 15.40
CA ILE A 108 1.39 13.21 16.78
C ILE A 108 1.20 14.48 17.61
N PRO A 109 0.05 14.65 18.29
CA PRO A 109 -0.24 15.85 19.07
C PRO A 109 0.81 16.15 20.14
N THR A 110 0.95 17.42 20.49
CA THR A 110 1.84 17.86 21.59
C THR A 110 1.24 17.59 22.95
N GLN A 111 -0.09 17.56 23.07
CA GLN A 111 -0.83 17.25 24.29
C GLN A 111 -1.40 15.84 24.17
N ILE A 112 -0.93 14.95 25.00
CA ILE A 112 -1.37 13.55 25.11
C ILE A 112 -1.38 13.20 26.58
N ASP A 113 -2.53 12.77 27.09
CA ASP A 113 -2.71 12.41 28.50
C ASP A 113 -2.19 10.99 28.81
N SER A 114 -1.94 10.19 27.79
CA SER A 114 -1.41 8.84 27.92
C SER A 114 0.13 8.81 27.92
N ASP A 115 0.71 7.82 28.61
CA ASP A 115 2.15 7.55 28.57
C ASP A 115 2.60 6.97 27.23
N GLU A 116 1.66 6.58 26.37
CA GLU A 116 1.95 5.97 25.08
C GLU A 116 1.09 6.54 23.94
N VAL A 117 1.65 6.46 22.75
CA VAL A 117 0.95 6.66 21.48
C VAL A 117 1.00 5.35 20.71
N VAL A 118 -0.14 4.90 20.24
CA VAL A 118 -0.22 3.70 19.38
C VAL A 118 -0.49 4.14 17.96
N LEU A 119 0.43 3.79 17.05
CA LEU A 119 0.24 3.92 15.62
C LEU A 119 0.07 2.53 15.03
N SER A 120 -0.87 2.38 14.12
CA SER A 120 -1.08 1.14 13.37
C SER A 120 -0.94 1.41 11.88
N LEU A 121 -0.04 0.68 11.23
CA LEU A 121 0.06 0.63 9.78
C LEU A 121 -0.71 -0.59 9.29
N VAL A 122 -1.74 -0.35 8.50
CA VAL A 122 -2.54 -1.39 7.86
C VAL A 122 -2.06 -1.53 6.43
N ILE A 123 -1.81 -2.75 6.02
CA ILE A 123 -1.36 -3.10 4.67
C ILE A 123 -2.29 -4.20 4.17
N THR A 124 -3.01 -3.95 3.07
CA THR A 124 -3.85 -4.97 2.42
C THR A 124 -3.27 -5.40 1.09
N ASP A 125 -3.77 -6.48 0.56
CA ASP A 125 -3.46 -7.03 -0.76
C ASP A 125 -4.21 -6.34 -1.91
N ALA A 126 -4.74 -5.15 -1.67
CA ALA A 126 -5.56 -4.38 -2.61
C ALA A 126 -6.73 -5.17 -3.25
N GLY A 127 -6.99 -6.41 -2.81
CA GLY A 127 -8.10 -7.25 -3.27
C GLY A 127 -7.81 -8.12 -4.48
N ASP A 128 -6.56 -8.23 -4.91
CA ASP A 128 -6.15 -9.01 -6.07
C ASP A 128 -5.22 -10.21 -5.74
N GLY A 129 -5.13 -10.54 -4.43
CA GLY A 129 -4.30 -11.62 -3.91
C GLY A 129 -2.93 -11.12 -3.44
N ASN A 130 -2.31 -11.86 -2.55
CA ASN A 130 -1.11 -11.44 -1.83
C ASN A 130 0.20 -11.97 -2.44
N GLU A 131 0.18 -12.45 -3.66
CA GLU A 131 1.38 -12.83 -4.38
C GLU A 131 2.15 -11.57 -4.76
N HIS A 132 3.45 -11.56 -4.49
CA HIS A 132 4.34 -10.43 -4.76
C HIS A 132 4.05 -9.13 -3.96
N ASP A 133 3.21 -9.17 -2.93
CA ASP A 133 2.82 -7.99 -2.16
C ASP A 133 3.84 -7.68 -1.06
N PHE A 134 5.01 -7.22 -1.46
CA PHE A 134 6.08 -6.79 -0.56
C PHE A 134 6.30 -5.29 -0.66
N VAL A 135 6.22 -4.62 0.49
CA VAL A 135 6.45 -3.18 0.61
C VAL A 135 7.61 -2.89 1.55
N VAL A 136 8.47 -1.99 1.15
CA VAL A 136 9.58 -1.49 1.96
C VAL A 136 9.19 -0.13 2.54
N LEU A 137 9.14 -0.04 3.86
CA LEU A 137 9.08 1.23 4.57
C LEU A 137 10.52 1.76 4.69
N GLN A 138 10.80 2.83 3.97
CA GLN A 138 12.13 3.42 3.93
C GLN A 138 12.36 4.29 5.17
N ARG A 139 13.28 3.84 6.03
CA ARG A 139 13.78 4.56 7.22
C ARG A 139 12.65 5.25 8.02
N PRO A 140 11.63 4.48 8.48
CA PRO A 140 10.53 5.05 9.27
C PRO A 140 11.08 5.71 10.52
N ARG A 141 10.61 6.94 10.81
CA ARG A 141 11.18 7.77 11.87
C ARG A 141 10.20 8.81 12.41
N LEU A 142 10.51 9.31 13.60
CA LEU A 142 9.87 10.44 14.22
C LEU A 142 10.70 11.70 13.99
N VAL A 143 10.12 12.73 13.39
CA VAL A 143 10.79 14.00 13.08
C VAL A 143 10.16 15.16 13.85
N ARG A 144 10.98 16.15 14.16
CA ARG A 144 10.54 17.43 14.73
C ARG A 144 11.56 18.50 14.39
N VAL A 145 11.09 19.65 13.94
CA VAL A 145 11.97 20.79 13.64
C VAL A 145 12.84 21.16 14.86
N GLY A 146 14.13 21.31 14.63
CA GLY A 146 15.11 21.65 15.67
C GLY A 146 15.47 20.50 16.63
N ARG A 147 15.09 19.28 16.34
CA ARG A 147 15.43 18.09 17.12
C ARG A 147 15.98 17.00 16.18
N PRO A 148 16.89 16.14 16.67
CA PRO A 148 17.32 14.97 15.90
C PRO A 148 16.15 14.04 15.58
N ASP A 149 16.21 13.42 14.41
CA ASP A 149 15.29 12.37 14.01
C ASP A 149 15.49 11.13 14.88
N ILE A 150 14.41 10.41 15.16
CA ILE A 150 14.42 9.15 15.90
C ILE A 150 13.96 8.05 14.97
N LEU A 151 14.87 7.18 14.55
CA LEU A 151 14.53 6.02 13.72
C LEU A 151 13.64 5.04 14.48
N LEU A 152 12.66 4.47 13.83
CA LEU A 152 11.73 3.51 14.43
C LEU A 152 12.46 2.30 15.03
N ARG A 153 13.51 1.83 14.39
CA ARG A 153 14.35 0.72 14.89
C ARG A 153 15.02 1.02 16.23
N ASP A 154 15.25 2.32 16.55
CA ASP A 154 15.94 2.74 17.77
C ASP A 154 14.99 3.03 18.94
N ILE A 155 13.67 3.06 18.70
CA ILE A 155 12.67 3.42 19.73
C ILE A 155 12.81 2.53 20.97
N ARG A 156 12.94 1.22 20.80
CA ARG A 156 13.05 0.27 21.92
C ARG A 156 14.26 0.60 22.81
N ARG A 157 15.41 0.86 22.21
CA ARG A 157 16.65 1.24 22.93
C ARG A 157 16.52 2.60 23.63
N LEU A 158 15.88 3.58 22.99
CA LEU A 158 15.71 4.92 23.55
C LEU A 158 14.64 4.96 24.66
N ALA A 159 13.63 4.10 24.58
CA ALA A 159 12.57 3.99 25.58
C ALA A 159 13.13 3.59 26.96
N VAL A 160 14.14 2.72 26.99
CA VAL A 160 14.83 2.32 28.24
C VAL A 160 15.31 3.53 29.07
N ASN A 161 15.83 4.55 28.37
CA ASN A 161 16.39 5.74 29.02
C ASN A 161 15.35 6.86 29.23
N SER A 162 14.18 6.76 28.64
CA SER A 162 13.20 7.86 28.57
C SER A 162 11.91 7.61 29.32
N VAL A 163 11.64 6.36 29.70
CA VAL A 163 10.44 5.96 30.45
C VAL A 163 10.88 5.57 31.86
N PRO A 164 10.29 6.19 32.92
CA PRO A 164 10.56 5.75 34.28
C PRO A 164 10.25 4.26 34.43
N LEU A 165 11.18 3.50 34.94
CA LEU A 165 10.98 2.09 35.27
C LEU A 165 9.82 2.05 36.27
N LYS A 166 8.67 1.56 35.87
CA LYS A 166 7.68 1.05 36.82
C LYS A 166 8.38 -0.08 37.55
N THR A 167 8.33 -0.08 38.86
CA THR A 167 9.09 -0.88 39.83
C THR A 167 9.16 -2.40 39.60
N ASP A 168 8.52 -2.89 38.57
CA ASP A 168 8.61 -4.28 38.16
C ASP A 168 9.76 -4.39 37.12
N ASN A 169 10.91 -4.91 37.58
CA ASN A 169 12.06 -5.29 36.75
C ASN A 169 11.69 -6.38 35.72
N ASN A 170 10.57 -6.20 34.99
CA ASN A 170 10.13 -7.14 33.99
C ASN A 170 10.76 -6.77 32.64
N PRO A 171 11.68 -7.57 32.09
CA PRO A 171 12.29 -7.32 30.78
C PRO A 171 11.25 -7.20 29.66
N THR A 172 10.07 -7.82 29.82
CA THR A 172 8.94 -7.74 28.90
C THR A 172 8.40 -6.31 28.72
N TYR A 173 8.65 -5.40 29.68
CA TYR A 173 8.21 -4.01 29.57
C TYR A 173 8.94 -3.22 28.49
N GLN A 174 10.19 -3.54 28.24
CA GLN A 174 11.00 -2.87 27.20
C GLN A 174 10.67 -3.37 25.80
N GLU A 175 10.34 -4.66 25.69
CA GLU A 175 10.01 -5.30 24.42
C GLU A 175 8.70 -4.81 23.81
N GLN A 176 7.82 -4.18 24.62
CA GLN A 176 6.55 -3.64 24.13
C GLN A 176 6.68 -2.35 23.30
N TRP A 177 7.84 -1.64 23.40
CA TRP A 177 8.03 -0.37 22.71
C TRP A 177 8.61 -0.54 21.32
N GLY A 178 8.10 0.27 20.38
CA GLY A 178 8.53 0.23 18.99
C GLY A 178 8.28 -1.11 18.33
N LEU A 179 9.20 -1.50 17.47
CA LEU A 179 9.22 -2.81 16.82
C LEU A 179 10.49 -3.56 17.22
N ASP A 180 10.49 -4.89 16.98
CA ASP A 180 11.70 -5.68 17.15
C ASP A 180 12.80 -5.18 16.18
N PRO A 181 13.97 -4.76 16.69
CA PRO A 181 15.06 -4.31 15.84
C PRO A 181 15.51 -5.36 14.79
N MET A 182 15.29 -6.64 15.07
CA MET A 182 15.63 -7.73 14.15
C MET A 182 14.76 -7.79 12.89
N LEU A 183 13.65 -7.06 12.85
CA LEU A 183 12.80 -6.94 11.65
C LEU A 183 13.40 -6.00 10.61
N PHE A 184 14.30 -5.10 11.02
CA PHE A 184 14.91 -4.12 10.14
C PHE A 184 16.11 -4.69 9.39
N GLY A 185 16.44 -4.08 8.25
CA GLY A 185 17.62 -4.41 7.46
C GLY A 185 17.53 -5.68 6.62
N LYS A 186 16.38 -6.34 6.60
CA LYS A 186 16.20 -7.60 5.84
C LYS A 186 14.81 -7.72 5.24
N HIS A 187 14.77 -8.35 4.09
CA HIS A 187 13.54 -8.83 3.46
C HIS A 187 13.10 -10.17 4.11
N PRO A 188 11.80 -10.53 4.12
CA PRO A 188 11.33 -11.82 4.65
C PRO A 188 12.00 -13.05 4.06
N ASN A 189 12.52 -12.98 2.83
CA ASN A 189 13.31 -14.07 2.21
C ASN A 189 14.79 -14.12 2.65
N GLY A 190 15.21 -13.23 3.58
CA GLY A 190 16.57 -13.17 4.10
C GLY A 190 17.53 -12.25 3.34
N THR A 191 17.14 -11.67 2.19
CA THR A 191 18.00 -10.71 1.48
C THR A 191 18.15 -9.42 2.28
N LYS A 192 19.33 -8.79 2.17
CA LYS A 192 19.64 -7.55 2.89
C LYS A 192 19.00 -6.35 2.18
N ILE A 193 18.40 -5.46 2.97
CA ILE A 193 17.93 -4.13 2.58
C ILE A 193 18.63 -3.07 3.43
N ASP A 194 18.28 -1.78 3.31
CA ASP A 194 18.80 -0.72 4.19
C ASP A 194 18.52 -1.05 5.66
N ASP A 195 19.54 -0.92 6.51
CA ASP A 195 19.52 -1.36 7.93
C ASP A 195 18.45 -0.65 8.79
N ALA A 196 17.94 0.50 8.36
CA ALA A 196 16.89 1.24 9.05
C ALA A 196 15.51 1.09 8.40
N SER A 197 15.42 0.32 7.32
CA SER A 197 14.21 0.06 6.57
C SER A 197 13.59 -1.29 6.95
N LEU A 198 12.29 -1.42 6.72
CA LEU A 198 11.49 -2.59 7.10
C LEU A 198 10.74 -3.09 5.87
N CYS A 199 10.91 -4.35 5.50
CA CYS A 199 10.14 -5.00 4.45
C CYS A 199 9.01 -5.82 5.04
N ILE A 200 7.78 -5.61 4.54
CA ILE A 200 6.56 -6.21 5.05
C ILE A 200 5.82 -6.89 3.89
N ARG A 201 5.29 -8.08 4.13
CA ARG A 201 4.37 -8.75 3.21
C ARG A 201 2.93 -8.42 3.58
N ALA A 202 2.11 -8.07 2.59
CA ALA A 202 0.67 -7.94 2.77
C ALA A 202 -0.03 -9.32 2.76
N PRO A 203 -1.22 -9.46 3.40
CA PRO A 203 -1.82 -8.48 4.29
C PRO A 203 -1.19 -8.47 5.68
N SER A 204 -1.05 -7.31 6.31
CA SER A 204 -0.44 -7.18 7.65
C SER A 204 -0.97 -5.96 8.40
N ILE A 205 -0.96 -6.03 9.73
CA ILE A 205 -1.11 -4.88 10.62
C ILE A 205 0.14 -4.78 11.48
N ILE A 206 0.85 -3.67 11.34
CA ILE A 206 2.03 -3.37 12.16
C ILE A 206 1.62 -2.36 13.23
N LYS A 207 1.51 -2.83 14.47
CA LYS A 207 1.19 -1.99 15.62
C LYS A 207 2.47 -1.51 16.29
N MET A 208 2.63 -0.20 16.38
CA MET A 208 3.80 0.47 16.97
C MET A 208 3.37 1.21 18.23
N ARG A 209 3.87 0.79 19.39
CA ARG A 209 3.68 1.49 20.65
C ARG A 209 4.87 2.43 20.88
N LEU A 210 4.61 3.71 20.96
CA LEU A 210 5.62 4.75 21.08
C LEU A 210 5.49 5.42 22.45
N PRO A 211 6.59 5.54 23.24
CA PRO A 211 6.55 6.33 24.45
C PRO A 211 6.18 7.78 24.14
N SER A 212 5.21 8.33 24.89
CA SER A 212 4.79 9.72 24.69
C SER A 212 5.93 10.70 24.87
N SER A 213 6.91 10.42 25.74
CA SER A 213 8.12 11.21 25.95
C SER A 213 8.99 11.36 24.67
N LEU A 214 8.97 10.36 23.80
CA LEU A 214 9.69 10.38 22.52
C LEU A 214 8.81 10.87 21.36
N ALA A 215 7.49 10.66 21.43
CA ALA A 215 6.58 10.84 20.27
C ALA A 215 5.88 12.20 20.26
N LYS A 216 5.60 12.81 21.42
CA LYS A 216 4.82 14.07 21.52
C LYS A 216 5.36 15.19 20.64
N GLY A 217 4.49 15.78 19.80
CA GLY A 217 4.81 16.91 18.93
C GLY A 217 5.83 16.57 17.85
N ARG A 218 5.89 15.31 17.44
CA ARG A 218 6.65 14.84 16.28
C ARG A 218 5.71 14.32 15.20
N ASP A 219 6.20 14.33 14.00
CA ASP A 219 5.55 13.62 12.89
C ASP A 219 6.23 12.26 12.71
N PHE A 220 5.43 11.20 12.61
CA PHE A 220 5.91 9.93 12.09
C PHE A 220 5.92 9.99 10.57
N ILE A 221 7.06 9.72 9.95
CA ILE A 221 7.21 9.76 8.49
C ILE A 221 7.94 8.53 7.95
N THR A 222 7.55 8.10 6.76
CA THR A 222 8.25 7.09 5.96
C THR A 222 7.79 7.17 4.50
N SER A 223 8.64 6.77 3.56
CA SER A 223 8.22 6.41 2.21
C SER A 223 7.95 4.91 2.14
N ALA A 224 6.83 4.52 1.59
CA ALA A 224 6.48 3.14 1.31
C ALA A 224 6.68 2.87 -0.18
N VAL A 225 7.51 1.89 -0.53
CA VAL A 225 7.87 1.54 -1.91
C VAL A 225 7.64 0.06 -2.12
N LEU A 226 7.08 -0.34 -3.25
CA LEU A 226 7.05 -1.76 -3.62
C LEU A 226 8.49 -2.29 -3.74
N GLU A 227 8.74 -3.49 -3.22
CA GLU A 227 10.07 -4.08 -3.32
C GLU A 227 10.38 -4.44 -4.77
N GLU A 228 11.52 -3.98 -5.30
CA GLU A 228 11.82 -4.00 -6.74
C GLU A 228 11.85 -5.41 -7.36
N LYS A 229 12.30 -6.43 -6.60
CA LYS A 229 12.52 -7.79 -7.14
C LYS A 229 11.34 -8.71 -6.90
N THR A 230 10.78 -8.68 -5.69
CA THR A 230 9.72 -9.59 -5.26
C THR A 230 8.34 -8.96 -5.29
N GLY A 231 8.27 -7.62 -5.29
CA GLY A 231 7.04 -6.84 -5.27
C GLY A 231 6.68 -6.17 -6.60
N TYR A 232 7.45 -6.38 -7.66
CA TYR A 232 7.22 -5.68 -8.93
C TYR A 232 5.88 -6.00 -9.61
N GLU A 233 5.28 -7.15 -9.30
CA GLU A 233 3.93 -7.53 -9.71
C GLU A 233 2.88 -7.31 -8.61
N GLY A 234 3.31 -6.84 -7.43
CA GLY A 234 2.45 -6.64 -6.29
C GLY A 234 1.62 -5.37 -6.37
N SER A 235 0.53 -5.38 -5.60
CA SER A 235 -0.31 -4.23 -5.36
C SER A 235 -0.75 -4.21 -3.90
N VAL A 236 -0.47 -3.11 -3.21
CA VAL A 236 -0.79 -2.96 -1.79
C VAL A 236 -1.54 -1.66 -1.56
N GLN A 237 -2.45 -1.66 -0.60
CA GLN A 237 -3.01 -0.42 -0.06
C GLN A 237 -2.51 -0.22 1.36
N LEU A 238 -2.09 1.00 1.66
CA LEU A 238 -1.49 1.38 2.94
C LEU A 238 -2.34 2.44 3.63
N ALA A 239 -2.59 2.25 4.92
CA ALA A 239 -3.15 3.29 5.78
C ALA A 239 -2.44 3.34 7.12
N LEU A 240 -2.19 4.56 7.60
CA LEU A 240 -1.64 4.83 8.92
C LEU A 240 -2.74 5.41 9.81
N THR A 241 -2.99 4.81 10.97
CA THR A 241 -4.07 5.20 11.88
C THR A 241 -3.64 5.13 13.33
N THR A 242 -4.26 5.96 14.16
CA THR A 242 -4.18 5.90 15.64
C THR A 242 -5.32 5.09 16.26
N GLU A 243 -6.32 4.74 15.46
CA GLU A 243 -7.44 3.91 15.90
C GLU A 243 -7.08 2.43 15.85
N THR A 244 -7.88 1.59 16.51
CA THR A 244 -7.71 0.13 16.41
C THR A 244 -8.16 -0.33 15.03
N PRO A 245 -7.25 -0.78 14.17
CA PRO A 245 -7.61 -1.17 12.82
C PRO A 245 -8.29 -2.53 12.79
N ILE A 246 -9.19 -2.69 11.83
CA ILE A 246 -9.78 -3.98 11.47
C ILE A 246 -9.24 -4.33 10.09
N LEU A 247 -8.48 -5.43 9.99
CA LEU A 247 -8.03 -5.93 8.71
C LEU A 247 -9.22 -6.49 7.94
N LYS A 248 -9.57 -5.84 6.84
CA LYS A 248 -10.58 -6.34 5.90
C LYS A 248 -9.86 -6.77 4.62
N PRO A 249 -10.29 -7.85 3.97
CA PRO A 249 -9.77 -8.20 2.66
C PRO A 249 -10.18 -7.13 1.63
N GLY A 250 -9.29 -6.88 0.68
CA GLY A 250 -9.52 -5.93 -0.39
C GLY A 250 -9.21 -4.48 -0.04
N LEU A 251 -9.77 -3.56 -0.81
CA LEU A 251 -9.59 -2.13 -0.63
C LEU A 251 -10.41 -1.60 0.55
N PHE A 252 -9.85 -0.67 1.29
CA PHE A 252 -10.56 0.09 2.31
C PHE A 252 -10.69 1.57 1.86
N PRO A 253 -11.75 2.26 2.31
CA PRO A 253 -12.04 3.64 1.92
C PRO A 253 -11.01 4.63 2.47
#